data_de4b616332dc5f8f9cb5561f4d8ce954
#
_entry.id   de4b616332dc5f8f9cb5561f4d8ce954
#
_cell.length_a   1.000
_cell.length_b   1.000
_cell.length_c   1.000
_cell.angle_alpha   90.00
_cell.angle_beta   90.00
_cell.angle_gamma   90.00
#
_symmetry.space_group_name_H-M   'P 1'
#
loop_
_entity.id
_entity.type
_entity.pdbx_description
1 polymer ?
#
loop_
_entity_poly.entity_id
_entity_poly.type
_entity_poly.pdbx_seq_one_letter_code
_entity_poly.pdbx_strand_id
1 'polypeptide(L)'
;ARQSFLERIPGFFNLFTVPGDMALRSLSRNRRRTAMSVAGIAFAYMITATLVSMNSLFDVFIFDYWEKTQRQDIMVQFEQPVLLEDALEAVKHPQVENAEGMMEFAVTLSGPGGKTDCTIQAISPEASLTRLYKEDGSRAYPEEEGIVISEHMANVMGVKKGSTIEVKVPYPKERISRVTVTDTIAQYMGSSAYMSFAGAGRISDYRNVCTTVLLKAPITVQEELRERLEDAAAVSGIQSRQDRLSQYRSMMGSMSAIMASMSMLGVIISFAVIYISSLISFEELKRELSTLMMLGLKSKECLDVISTGQWLLAAGAVLIGIPMSMGASQLISVSMASDMYTIPSFIDGKALLQAIGLTAVSVGFSSMMMLRKLKKIVPADLLRERE
;
A
#
# COMPACT_ATOMS: atom_id res chain seq x y z
N ALA A 1 24.99 17.03 -40.55
CA ALA A 1 24.04 16.32 -39.69
C ALA A 1 24.77 16.06 -38.35
N ARG A 2 24.27 16.60 -37.21
CA ARG A 2 24.86 16.29 -35.92
C ARG A 2 24.50 14.86 -35.54
N GLN A 3 25.50 14.00 -35.36
CA GLN A 3 25.33 12.62 -34.93
C GLN A 3 24.65 12.61 -33.56
N SER A 4 23.64 11.74 -33.38
CA SER A 4 22.94 11.55 -32.12
C SER A 4 23.86 10.84 -31.11
N PHE A 5 23.65 11.09 -29.80
CA PHE A 5 24.41 10.42 -28.72
C PHE A 5 24.25 8.89 -28.79
N LEU A 6 23.12 8.40 -29.27
CA LEU A 6 22.81 6.96 -29.44
C LEU A 6 23.59 6.35 -30.62
N GLU A 7 24.01 7.14 -31.63
CA GLU A 7 24.84 6.66 -32.73
C GLU A 7 26.31 6.41 -32.33
N ARG A 8 26.70 6.81 -31.13
CA ARG A 8 28.05 6.57 -30.57
C ARG A 8 28.21 5.20 -29.89
N ILE A 9 27.11 4.47 -29.68
CA ILE A 9 27.16 3.13 -29.06
C ILE A 9 27.25 2.09 -30.18
N PRO A 10 28.42 1.46 -30.40
CA PRO A 10 28.60 0.48 -31.45
C PRO A 10 27.70 -0.74 -31.21
N GLY A 11 26.94 -1.15 -32.21
CA GLY A 11 26.06 -2.34 -32.15
C GLY A 11 24.64 -2.11 -31.62
N PHE A 12 24.31 -0.93 -31.08
CA PHE A 12 22.97 -0.66 -30.56
C PHE A 12 21.87 -0.70 -31.66
N PHE A 13 22.19 -0.23 -32.87
CA PHE A 13 21.26 -0.24 -33.99
C PHE A 13 21.07 -1.62 -34.63
N ASN A 14 22.01 -2.55 -34.46
CA ASN A 14 21.84 -3.93 -34.99
C ASN A 14 20.80 -4.76 -34.25
N LEU A 15 20.30 -4.26 -33.10
CA LEU A 15 19.25 -4.89 -32.28
C LEU A 15 17.83 -4.55 -32.78
N PHE A 16 17.69 -3.54 -33.65
CA PHE A 16 16.38 -3.06 -34.11
C PHE A 16 16.15 -3.40 -35.59
N THR A 17 14.88 -3.64 -35.91
CA THR A 17 14.42 -3.76 -37.32
C THR A 17 14.46 -2.39 -38.02
N VAL A 18 14.42 -2.35 -39.30
CA VAL A 18 14.42 -1.09 -40.10
C VAL A 18 13.39 -0.06 -39.61
N PRO A 19 12.14 -0.43 -39.24
CA PRO A 19 11.20 0.49 -38.62
C PRO A 19 11.67 1.05 -37.26
N GLY A 20 12.38 0.24 -36.47
CA GLY A 20 12.93 0.65 -35.17
C GLY A 20 14.02 1.72 -35.31
N ASP A 21 14.92 1.56 -36.29
CA ASP A 21 15.95 2.54 -36.61
C ASP A 21 15.37 3.88 -37.07
N MET A 22 14.35 3.85 -37.91
CA MET A 22 13.65 5.06 -38.35
C MET A 22 12.97 5.77 -37.16
N ALA A 23 12.30 5.01 -36.28
CA ALA A 23 11.68 5.54 -35.06
C ALA A 23 12.71 6.18 -34.13
N LEU A 24 13.81 5.51 -33.83
CA LEU A 24 14.89 6.02 -32.95
C LEU A 24 15.51 7.31 -33.48
N ARG A 25 15.79 7.36 -34.79
CA ARG A 25 16.33 8.59 -35.44
C ARG A 25 15.33 9.75 -35.39
N SER A 26 14.04 9.49 -35.61
CA SER A 26 12.98 10.49 -35.46
C SER A 26 12.90 11.04 -34.06
N LEU A 27 12.91 10.15 -33.00
CA LEU A 27 12.89 10.52 -31.59
C LEU A 27 14.15 11.33 -31.21
N SER A 28 15.32 10.96 -31.69
CA SER A 28 16.58 11.64 -31.36
C SER A 28 16.71 13.02 -32.03
N ARG A 29 16.06 13.23 -33.20
CA ARG A 29 16.05 14.52 -33.90
C ARG A 29 15.21 15.57 -33.19
N ASN A 30 14.06 15.16 -32.59
CA ASN A 30 13.11 16.06 -31.91
C ASN A 30 13.13 15.91 -30.38
N ARG A 31 14.28 16.14 -29.74
CA ARG A 31 14.56 15.89 -28.31
C ARG A 31 13.53 16.53 -27.36
N ARG A 32 13.14 17.78 -27.62
CA ARG A 32 12.16 18.49 -26.75
C ARG A 32 10.82 17.79 -26.74
N ARG A 33 10.30 17.40 -27.91
CA ARG A 33 9.04 16.67 -28.03
C ARG A 33 9.13 15.29 -27.37
N THR A 34 10.20 14.53 -27.68
CA THR A 34 10.45 13.22 -27.08
C THR A 34 10.47 13.32 -25.56
N ALA A 35 11.17 14.31 -25.00
CA ALA A 35 11.20 14.55 -23.55
C ALA A 35 9.82 14.87 -22.99
N MET A 36 9.01 15.70 -23.66
CA MET A 36 7.64 16.01 -23.22
C MET A 36 6.72 14.78 -23.28
N SER A 37 6.82 13.98 -24.34
CA SER A 37 6.05 12.74 -24.47
C SER A 37 6.44 11.72 -23.39
N VAL A 38 7.74 11.51 -23.18
CA VAL A 38 8.25 10.62 -22.12
C VAL A 38 7.81 11.12 -20.75
N ALA A 39 7.92 12.42 -20.48
CA ALA A 39 7.49 13.01 -19.21
C ALA A 39 5.97 12.82 -18.98
N GLY A 40 5.15 13.06 -20.00
CA GLY A 40 3.70 12.88 -19.93
C GLY A 40 3.31 11.41 -19.66
N ILE A 41 3.92 10.47 -20.39
CA ILE A 41 3.67 9.03 -20.20
C ILE A 41 4.20 8.56 -18.85
N ALA A 42 5.37 9.04 -18.40
CA ALA A 42 5.95 8.72 -17.11
C ALA A 42 5.07 9.22 -15.95
N PHE A 43 4.52 10.44 -16.09
CA PHE A 43 3.58 10.99 -15.11
C PHE A 43 2.27 10.19 -15.05
N ALA A 44 1.74 9.81 -16.20
CA ALA A 44 0.54 8.96 -16.29
C ALA A 44 0.80 7.57 -15.70
N TYR A 45 1.97 6.97 -15.98
CA TYR A 45 2.41 5.72 -15.35
C TYR A 45 2.53 5.86 -13.84
N MET A 46 3.18 6.93 -13.35
CA MET A 46 3.31 7.23 -11.93
C MET A 46 1.96 7.24 -11.22
N ILE A 47 0.97 7.97 -11.75
CA ILE A 47 -0.37 8.03 -11.18
C ILE A 47 -0.99 6.63 -11.14
N THR A 48 -0.96 5.90 -12.26
CA THR A 48 -1.57 4.57 -12.35
C THR A 48 -0.88 3.59 -11.40
N ALA A 49 0.46 3.56 -11.36
CA ALA A 49 1.22 2.68 -10.48
C ALA A 49 0.96 2.98 -9.01
N THR A 50 0.89 4.26 -8.63
CA THR A 50 0.61 4.67 -7.25
C THR A 50 -0.80 4.27 -6.82
N LEU A 51 -1.82 4.48 -7.65
CA LEU A 51 -3.21 4.12 -7.35
C LEU A 51 -3.41 2.60 -7.27
N VAL A 52 -2.80 1.85 -8.20
CA VAL A 52 -2.85 0.38 -8.18
C VAL A 52 -2.11 -0.17 -6.96
N SER A 53 -0.95 0.42 -6.62
CA SER A 53 -0.20 0.03 -5.42
C SER A 53 -0.99 0.28 -4.16
N MET A 54 -1.68 1.42 -4.06
CA MET A 54 -2.48 1.75 -2.88
C MET A 54 -3.63 0.75 -2.67
N ASN A 55 -4.26 0.29 -3.75
CA ASN A 55 -5.27 -0.77 -3.66
C ASN A 55 -4.67 -2.10 -3.16
N SER A 56 -3.50 -2.49 -3.68
CA SER A 56 -2.79 -3.70 -3.25
C SER A 56 -2.31 -3.63 -1.79
N LEU A 57 -1.92 -2.44 -1.31
CA LEU A 57 -1.48 -2.24 0.08
C LEU A 57 -2.58 -2.55 1.08
N PHE A 58 -3.82 -2.15 0.81
CA PHE A 58 -4.94 -2.46 1.71
C PHE A 58 -5.16 -3.96 1.87
N ASP A 59 -5.05 -4.74 0.79
CA ASP A 59 -5.25 -6.18 0.86
C ASP A 59 -4.09 -6.90 1.58
N VAL A 60 -2.84 -6.56 1.23
CA VAL A 60 -1.66 -7.27 1.74
C VAL A 60 -1.35 -6.88 3.18
N PHE A 61 -1.36 -5.58 3.52
CA PHE A 61 -0.92 -5.13 4.84
C PHE A 61 -1.98 -5.25 5.91
N ILE A 62 -3.25 -4.96 5.59
CA ILE A 62 -4.31 -5.05 6.58
C ILE A 62 -4.62 -6.51 6.90
N PHE A 63 -4.78 -7.35 5.88
CA PHE A 63 -5.15 -8.75 6.10
C PHE A 63 -3.96 -9.62 6.52
N ASP A 64 -2.84 -9.58 5.80
CA ASP A 64 -1.67 -10.42 6.12
C ASP A 64 -1.04 -10.05 7.47
N TYR A 65 -0.90 -8.74 7.76
CA TYR A 65 -0.34 -8.29 9.03
C TYR A 65 -1.26 -8.67 10.19
N TRP A 66 -2.57 -8.40 10.04
CA TRP A 66 -3.54 -8.69 11.09
C TRP A 66 -3.67 -10.20 11.35
N GLU A 67 -3.64 -11.02 10.31
CA GLU A 67 -3.67 -12.48 10.43
C GLU A 67 -2.43 -13.04 11.13
N LYS A 68 -1.27 -12.42 10.93
CA LYS A 68 -0.02 -12.81 11.59
C LYS A 68 0.03 -12.37 13.06
N THR A 69 -0.47 -11.17 13.36
CA THR A 69 -0.39 -10.57 14.70
C THR A 69 -1.50 -11.01 15.61
N GLN A 70 -2.73 -11.20 15.10
CA GLN A 70 -3.93 -11.52 15.86
C GLN A 70 -4.43 -12.92 15.51
N ARG A 71 -4.14 -13.90 16.36
CA ARG A 71 -4.41 -15.32 16.09
C ARG A 71 -5.60 -15.90 16.85
N GLN A 72 -6.26 -15.09 17.65
CA GLN A 72 -7.47 -15.46 18.37
C GLN A 72 -8.66 -15.59 17.42
N ASP A 73 -9.54 -16.54 17.74
CA ASP A 73 -10.79 -16.76 17.00
C ASP A 73 -11.96 -16.01 17.63
N ILE A 74 -11.96 -15.84 18.98
CA ILE A 74 -12.94 -15.06 19.73
C ILE A 74 -12.24 -14.06 20.64
N MET A 75 -12.89 -12.92 20.84
CA MET A 75 -12.56 -11.92 21.83
C MET A 75 -13.79 -11.68 22.70
N VAL A 76 -13.67 -11.89 24.00
CA VAL A 76 -14.68 -11.60 25.01
C VAL A 76 -14.27 -10.35 25.75
N GLN A 77 -15.06 -9.29 25.68
CA GLN A 77 -14.82 -8.02 26.37
C GLN A 77 -15.70 -7.89 27.60
N PHE A 78 -15.15 -7.41 28.70
CA PHE A 78 -15.87 -7.17 29.94
C PHE A 78 -16.16 -5.67 30.12
N GLU A 79 -17.29 -5.32 30.73
CA GLU A 79 -17.64 -3.92 31.02
C GLU A 79 -16.67 -3.26 31.98
N GLN A 80 -16.18 -4.02 32.94
CA GLN A 80 -15.21 -3.56 33.97
C GLN A 80 -14.04 -4.55 34.05
N PRO A 81 -12.88 -4.10 34.52
CA PRO A 81 -11.77 -5.01 34.75
C PRO A 81 -12.14 -6.12 35.76
N VAL A 82 -11.96 -7.35 35.34
CA VAL A 82 -12.26 -8.57 36.09
C VAL A 82 -10.94 -9.25 36.49
N LEU A 83 -10.91 -9.99 37.60
CA LEU A 83 -9.73 -10.79 37.93
C LEU A 83 -9.40 -11.76 36.80
N LEU A 84 -8.12 -11.84 36.45
CA LEU A 84 -7.66 -12.66 35.30
C LEU A 84 -8.08 -14.12 35.49
N GLU A 85 -7.98 -14.66 36.71
CA GLU A 85 -8.36 -16.04 37.02
C GLU A 85 -9.86 -16.28 36.79
N ASP A 86 -10.71 -15.38 37.28
CA ASP A 86 -12.17 -15.46 37.13
C ASP A 86 -12.59 -15.36 35.65
N ALA A 87 -11.96 -14.46 34.92
CA ALA A 87 -12.21 -14.28 33.51
C ALA A 87 -11.83 -15.53 32.66
N LEU A 88 -10.70 -16.16 32.96
CA LEU A 88 -10.26 -17.39 32.32
C LEU A 88 -11.13 -18.59 32.69
N GLU A 89 -11.61 -18.67 33.96
CA GLU A 89 -12.54 -19.72 34.36
C GLU A 89 -13.91 -19.56 33.67
N ALA A 90 -14.40 -18.34 33.53
CA ALA A 90 -15.68 -18.07 32.84
C ALA A 90 -15.72 -18.55 31.39
N VAL A 91 -14.59 -18.53 30.70
CA VAL A 91 -14.47 -18.94 29.30
C VAL A 91 -13.98 -20.39 29.13
N LYS A 92 -13.79 -21.11 30.22
CA LYS A 92 -13.26 -22.47 30.22
C LYS A 92 -14.20 -23.45 29.50
N HIS A 93 -13.65 -24.18 28.54
CA HIS A 93 -14.36 -25.21 27.79
C HIS A 93 -13.35 -26.28 27.33
N PRO A 94 -13.73 -27.59 27.30
CA PRO A 94 -12.82 -28.68 26.95
C PRO A 94 -12.17 -28.58 25.57
N GLN A 95 -12.81 -27.89 24.63
CA GLN A 95 -12.36 -27.74 23.25
C GLN A 95 -11.70 -26.37 22.98
N VAL A 96 -11.53 -25.52 23.99
CA VAL A 96 -10.72 -24.30 23.87
C VAL A 96 -9.24 -24.69 23.85
N GLU A 97 -8.55 -24.39 22.76
CA GLU A 97 -7.15 -24.73 22.59
C GLU A 97 -6.24 -23.83 23.43
N ASN A 98 -6.56 -22.54 23.49
CA ASN A 98 -5.83 -21.54 24.27
C ASN A 98 -6.74 -20.38 24.68
N ALA A 99 -6.48 -19.84 25.87
CA ALA A 99 -7.17 -18.67 26.42
C ALA A 99 -6.12 -17.74 27.06
N GLU A 100 -6.11 -16.48 26.65
CA GLU A 100 -5.16 -15.47 27.15
C GLU A 100 -5.93 -14.22 27.55
N GLY A 101 -5.67 -13.73 28.77
CA GLY A 101 -6.20 -12.43 29.20
C GLY A 101 -5.41 -11.27 28.62
N MET A 102 -6.07 -10.16 28.42
CA MET A 102 -5.48 -8.89 28.00
C MET A 102 -6.12 -7.76 28.80
N MET A 103 -5.30 -6.84 29.30
CA MET A 103 -5.78 -5.62 29.95
C MET A 103 -5.56 -4.44 29.03
N GLU A 104 -6.62 -3.70 28.73
CA GLU A 104 -6.57 -2.51 27.89
C GLU A 104 -6.95 -1.27 28.68
N PHE A 105 -6.14 -0.23 28.59
CA PHE A 105 -6.43 1.08 29.18
C PHE A 105 -5.77 2.22 28.40
N ALA A 106 -6.47 3.34 28.32
CA ALA A 106 -6.00 4.51 27.60
C ALA A 106 -4.90 5.25 28.38
N VAL A 107 -3.90 5.75 27.65
CA VAL A 107 -2.78 6.52 28.20
C VAL A 107 -2.34 7.61 27.23
N THR A 108 -1.65 8.63 27.76
CA THR A 108 -0.88 9.57 26.97
C THR A 108 0.61 9.28 27.18
N LEU A 109 1.32 9.00 26.10
CA LEU A 109 2.77 8.87 26.09
C LEU A 109 3.39 10.22 25.76
N SER A 110 4.46 10.59 26.45
CA SER A 110 5.16 11.85 26.24
C SER A 110 6.66 11.62 26.11
N GLY A 111 7.26 12.15 25.06
CA GLY A 111 8.69 12.15 24.77
C GLY A 111 9.21 13.54 24.42
N PRO A 112 10.52 13.68 24.16
CA PRO A 112 11.13 14.96 23.81
C PRO A 112 10.55 15.63 22.56
N GLY A 113 10.08 14.85 21.59
CA GLY A 113 9.54 15.33 20.31
C GLY A 113 8.05 15.64 20.33
N GLY A 114 7.28 15.10 21.28
CA GLY A 114 5.84 15.27 21.30
C GLY A 114 5.11 14.34 22.25
N LYS A 115 3.79 14.33 22.11
CA LYS A 115 2.88 13.46 22.86
C LYS A 115 2.00 12.69 21.90
N THR A 116 1.59 11.49 22.31
CA THR A 116 0.68 10.62 21.56
C THR A 116 -0.28 9.95 22.53
N ASP A 117 -1.56 9.97 22.22
CA ASP A 117 -2.58 9.21 22.95
C ASP A 117 -2.66 7.80 22.35
N CYS A 118 -2.64 6.80 23.21
CA CYS A 118 -2.72 5.41 22.79
C CYS A 118 -3.38 4.53 23.84
N THR A 119 -3.64 3.27 23.48
CA THR A 119 -4.10 2.24 24.40
C THR A 119 -2.93 1.31 24.75
N ILE A 120 -2.64 1.15 26.04
CA ILE A 120 -1.75 0.10 26.48
C ILE A 120 -2.52 -1.22 26.48
N GLN A 121 -1.94 -2.22 25.80
CA GLN A 121 -2.37 -3.62 25.86
C GLN A 121 -1.37 -4.39 26.71
N ALA A 122 -1.77 -4.74 27.92
CA ALA A 122 -0.96 -5.59 28.78
C ALA A 122 -1.26 -7.06 28.44
N ILE A 123 -0.22 -7.78 28.03
CA ILE A 123 -0.27 -9.17 27.61
C ILE A 123 0.80 -9.98 28.37
N SER A 124 0.63 -11.30 28.41
CA SER A 124 1.69 -12.17 28.92
C SER A 124 2.93 -12.11 28.01
N PRO A 125 4.15 -12.15 28.57
CA PRO A 125 5.37 -12.30 27.76
C PRO A 125 5.37 -13.57 26.90
N GLU A 126 4.64 -14.61 27.31
CA GLU A 126 4.49 -15.87 26.59
C GLU A 126 3.29 -15.89 25.63
N ALA A 127 2.61 -14.74 25.45
CA ALA A 127 1.42 -14.66 24.60
C ALA A 127 1.65 -15.25 23.21
N SER A 128 0.75 -16.11 22.79
CA SER A 128 0.78 -16.81 21.52
C SER A 128 -0.33 -16.34 20.57
N LEU A 129 -1.42 -15.79 21.12
CA LEU A 129 -2.58 -15.28 20.39
C LEU A 129 -2.36 -13.86 19.88
N THR A 130 -1.62 -13.04 20.63
CA THR A 130 -1.15 -11.72 20.19
C THR A 130 0.35 -11.77 19.94
N ARG A 131 0.76 -11.51 18.70
CA ARG A 131 2.18 -11.56 18.29
C ARG A 131 2.63 -10.20 17.80
N LEU A 132 3.74 -9.73 18.33
CA LEU A 132 4.36 -8.47 17.97
C LEU A 132 5.52 -8.72 16.99
N TYR A 133 5.57 -7.97 15.90
CA TYR A 133 6.64 -8.09 14.90
C TYR A 133 7.32 -6.74 14.69
N LYS A 134 8.65 -6.78 14.60
CA LYS A 134 9.47 -5.64 14.20
C LYS A 134 9.44 -5.46 12.67
N GLU A 135 10.00 -4.37 12.20
CA GLU A 135 10.10 -4.10 10.76
C GLU A 135 10.93 -5.17 10.01
N ASP A 136 11.95 -5.73 10.67
CA ASP A 136 12.78 -6.81 10.13
C ASP A 136 12.10 -8.19 10.13
N GLY A 137 10.84 -8.27 10.58
CA GLY A 137 10.06 -9.51 10.69
C GLY A 137 10.39 -10.36 11.91
N SER A 138 11.33 -9.96 12.76
CA SER A 138 11.61 -10.65 14.04
C SER A 138 10.51 -10.38 15.06
N ARG A 139 10.33 -11.28 16.04
CA ARG A 139 9.33 -11.11 17.09
C ARG A 139 9.86 -10.17 18.19
N ALA A 140 8.98 -9.28 18.65
CA ALA A 140 9.16 -8.52 19.87
C ALA A 140 8.36 -9.17 21.01
N TYR A 141 8.83 -9.00 22.22
CA TYR A 141 8.17 -9.49 23.44
C TYR A 141 8.10 -8.36 24.45
N PRO A 142 6.97 -8.18 25.16
CA PRO A 142 6.91 -7.26 26.27
C PRO A 142 7.76 -7.80 27.44
N GLU A 143 8.80 -7.07 27.78
CA GLU A 143 9.63 -7.40 28.94
C GLU A 143 8.87 -7.06 30.24
N GLU A 144 9.31 -7.62 31.39
CA GLU A 144 8.67 -7.35 32.69
C GLU A 144 8.70 -5.87 33.04
N GLU A 145 9.77 -5.17 32.69
CA GLU A 145 9.93 -3.73 32.91
C GLU A 145 10.15 -3.05 31.56
N GLY A 146 9.16 -2.26 31.13
CA GLY A 146 9.28 -1.49 29.91
C GLY A 146 8.04 -1.53 29.03
N ILE A 147 8.14 -0.83 27.93
CA ILE A 147 7.04 -0.66 26.97
C ILE A 147 7.56 -0.90 25.55
N VAL A 148 6.77 -1.62 24.78
CA VAL A 148 6.96 -1.79 23.33
C VAL A 148 5.99 -0.85 22.63
N ILE A 149 6.49 0.01 21.76
CA ILE A 149 5.70 1.03 21.06
C ILE A 149 5.82 0.82 19.54
N SER A 150 4.91 1.43 18.78
CA SER A 150 5.05 1.43 17.33
C SER A 150 6.20 2.37 16.87
N GLU A 151 6.81 2.08 15.73
CA GLU A 151 7.82 2.96 15.13
C GLU A 151 7.28 4.36 14.86
N HIS A 152 6.00 4.46 14.48
CA HIS A 152 5.35 5.75 14.30
C HIS A 152 5.35 6.57 15.60
N MET A 153 4.92 5.98 16.72
CA MET A 153 4.95 6.63 18.02
C MET A 153 6.36 7.03 18.42
N ALA A 154 7.34 6.15 18.20
CA ALA A 154 8.74 6.43 18.47
C ALA A 154 9.24 7.66 17.71
N ASN A 155 8.88 7.76 16.42
CA ASN A 155 9.23 8.90 15.57
C ASN A 155 8.55 10.20 16.00
N VAL A 156 7.24 10.17 16.32
CA VAL A 156 6.49 11.35 16.81
C VAL A 156 7.07 11.85 18.12
N MET A 157 7.40 10.96 19.04
CA MET A 157 7.98 11.32 20.34
C MET A 157 9.50 11.60 20.28
N GLY A 158 10.16 11.35 19.17
CA GLY A 158 11.61 11.52 19.02
C GLY A 158 12.43 10.57 19.91
N VAL A 159 11.95 9.35 20.13
CA VAL A 159 12.56 8.36 21.02
C VAL A 159 13.01 7.12 20.24
N LYS A 160 13.91 6.35 20.86
CA LYS A 160 14.43 5.09 20.33
C LYS A 160 14.42 4.02 21.42
N LYS A 161 14.65 2.78 21.03
CA LYS A 161 14.90 1.69 21.98
C LYS A 161 15.92 2.13 23.02
N GLY A 162 15.61 1.91 24.31
CA GLY A 162 16.41 2.33 25.46
C GLY A 162 16.09 3.75 25.97
N SER A 163 15.28 4.54 25.26
CA SER A 163 14.83 5.86 25.74
C SER A 163 13.80 5.72 26.85
N THR A 164 13.78 6.67 27.79
CA THR A 164 12.74 6.76 28.82
C THR A 164 11.68 7.75 28.41
N ILE A 165 10.42 7.35 28.52
CA ILE A 165 9.24 8.17 28.20
C ILE A 165 8.37 8.34 29.45
N GLU A 166 7.55 9.38 29.48
CA GLU A 166 6.53 9.56 30.49
C GLU A 166 5.20 8.96 30.01
N VAL A 167 4.61 8.13 30.84
CA VAL A 167 3.31 7.49 30.63
C VAL A 167 2.33 8.09 31.62
N LYS A 168 1.34 8.81 31.12
CA LYS A 168 0.25 9.37 31.90
C LYS A 168 -0.98 8.49 31.77
N VAL A 169 -1.40 7.89 32.87
CA VAL A 169 -2.64 7.11 33.01
C VAL A 169 -3.72 8.04 33.56
N PRO A 170 -4.79 8.36 32.86
CA PRO A 170 -5.78 9.34 33.31
C PRO A 170 -6.79 8.77 34.32
N TYR A 171 -7.09 7.48 34.25
CA TYR A 171 -8.16 6.84 35.01
C TYR A 171 -7.70 5.48 35.59
N PRO A 172 -8.17 5.06 36.77
CA PRO A 172 -9.13 5.68 37.68
C PRO A 172 -8.55 6.86 38.50
N LYS A 173 -7.24 6.91 38.62
CA LYS A 173 -6.52 8.01 39.25
C LYS A 173 -5.37 8.44 38.38
N GLU A 174 -5.28 9.73 38.15
CA GLU A 174 -4.17 10.26 37.34
C GLU A 174 -2.83 9.88 37.93
N ARG A 175 -2.01 9.19 37.12
CA ARG A 175 -0.62 8.80 37.47
C ARG A 175 0.29 9.13 36.30
N ILE A 176 1.48 9.61 36.65
CA ILE A 176 2.57 9.81 35.68
C ILE A 176 3.72 8.92 36.13
N SER A 177 4.16 8.05 35.25
CA SER A 177 5.25 7.12 35.48
C SER A 177 6.28 7.23 34.39
N ARG A 178 7.54 6.95 34.66
CA ARG A 178 8.60 6.87 33.69
C ARG A 178 8.87 5.43 33.32
N VAL A 179 8.85 5.14 32.03
CA VAL A 179 9.01 3.78 31.51
C VAL A 179 10.02 3.79 30.40
N THR A 180 10.85 2.75 30.32
CA THR A 180 11.85 2.58 29.26
C THR A 180 11.24 1.89 28.05
N VAL A 181 11.51 2.39 26.86
CA VAL A 181 11.15 1.74 25.59
C VAL A 181 12.08 0.55 25.38
N THR A 182 11.54 -0.66 25.48
CA THR A 182 12.33 -1.89 25.32
C THR A 182 12.47 -2.32 23.87
N ASP A 183 11.45 -2.07 23.05
CA ASP A 183 11.52 -2.37 21.62
C ASP A 183 10.52 -1.51 20.81
N THR A 184 10.70 -1.53 19.48
CA THR A 184 9.75 -0.90 18.55
C THR A 184 9.19 -1.95 17.58
N ILE A 185 7.92 -1.80 17.19
CA ILE A 185 7.21 -2.73 16.31
C ILE A 185 6.66 -2.03 15.09
N ALA A 186 6.55 -2.78 14.00
CA ALA A 186 5.78 -2.37 12.84
C ALA A 186 4.29 -2.52 13.15
N GLN A 187 3.59 -1.41 13.34
CA GLN A 187 2.14 -1.39 13.55
C GLN A 187 1.51 -0.50 12.49
N TYR A 188 0.68 -1.07 11.64
CA TYR A 188 0.05 -0.36 10.52
C TYR A 188 -1.34 0.15 10.86
N MET A 189 -2.03 -0.45 11.83
CA MET A 189 -3.36 -0.06 12.31
C MET A 189 -3.42 0.02 13.82
N GLY A 190 -4.18 0.99 14.30
CA GLY A 190 -4.38 1.25 15.72
C GLY A 190 -3.23 2.04 16.34
N SER A 191 -3.49 2.58 17.52
CA SER A 191 -2.52 3.29 18.35
C SER A 191 -2.38 2.51 19.65
N SER A 192 -1.62 1.39 19.61
CA SER A 192 -1.42 0.53 20.78
C SER A 192 0.05 0.45 21.17
N ALA A 193 0.28 0.47 22.47
CA ALA A 193 1.56 0.16 23.07
C ALA A 193 1.41 -1.13 23.90
N TYR A 194 2.48 -1.88 24.06
CA TYR A 194 2.42 -3.19 24.70
C TYR A 194 3.31 -3.26 25.92
N MET A 195 2.80 -3.86 26.98
CA MET A 195 3.51 -4.09 28.24
C MET A 195 3.21 -5.48 28.78
N SER A 196 4.00 -5.94 29.73
CA SER A 196 3.63 -7.09 30.56
C SER A 196 2.55 -6.70 31.58
N PHE A 197 1.79 -7.67 32.08
CA PHE A 197 0.86 -7.43 33.20
C PHE A 197 1.58 -6.85 34.44
N ALA A 198 2.79 -7.31 34.72
CA ALA A 198 3.61 -6.80 35.84
C ALA A 198 3.98 -5.31 35.59
N GLY A 199 4.40 -4.96 34.39
CA GLY A 199 4.70 -3.58 34.01
C GLY A 199 3.48 -2.68 34.08
N ALA A 200 2.35 -3.10 33.52
CA ALA A 200 1.10 -2.36 33.60
C ALA A 200 0.60 -2.14 35.02
N GLY A 201 0.71 -3.16 35.89
CA GLY A 201 0.33 -3.05 37.28
C GLY A 201 1.20 -2.11 38.14
N ARG A 202 2.41 -1.75 37.67
CA ARG A 202 3.27 -0.74 38.32
C ARG A 202 2.87 0.70 38.00
N ILE A 203 2.39 0.92 36.77
CA ILE A 203 2.01 2.26 36.31
C ILE A 203 0.53 2.59 36.53
N SER A 204 -0.30 1.57 36.74
CA SER A 204 -1.74 1.68 36.96
C SER A 204 -2.13 1.05 38.32
N ASP A 205 -3.39 1.25 38.72
CA ASP A 205 -3.94 0.55 39.89
C ASP A 205 -4.47 -0.86 39.55
N TYR A 206 -4.31 -1.29 38.33
CA TYR A 206 -4.80 -2.55 37.80
C TYR A 206 -3.78 -3.66 37.96
N ARG A 207 -4.01 -4.53 38.95
CA ARG A 207 -3.15 -5.68 39.23
C ARG A 207 -3.90 -6.97 38.97
N ASN A 208 -3.35 -7.83 38.17
CA ASN A 208 -3.88 -9.17 37.88
C ASN A 208 -5.34 -9.16 37.41
N VAL A 209 -5.73 -8.13 36.66
CA VAL A 209 -7.07 -7.98 36.07
C VAL A 209 -6.96 -7.92 34.54
N CYS A 210 -8.02 -8.29 33.86
CA CYS A 210 -8.14 -8.16 32.41
C CYS A 210 -9.47 -7.49 32.05
N THR A 211 -9.51 -6.84 30.92
CA THR A 211 -10.71 -6.28 30.29
C THR A 211 -11.17 -7.14 29.13
N THR A 212 -10.31 -8.01 28.64
CA THR A 212 -10.55 -8.81 27.44
C THR A 212 -9.92 -10.18 27.61
N VAL A 213 -10.61 -11.21 27.16
CA VAL A 213 -10.05 -12.56 27.00
C VAL A 213 -10.04 -12.93 25.54
N LEU A 214 -8.88 -13.36 25.07
CA LEU A 214 -8.65 -13.85 23.74
C LEU A 214 -8.70 -15.38 23.76
N LEU A 215 -9.44 -15.97 22.83
CA LEU A 215 -9.65 -17.42 22.77
C LEU A 215 -9.30 -17.97 21.40
N LYS A 216 -8.72 -19.15 21.41
CA LYS A 216 -8.61 -19.98 20.23
C LYS A 216 -9.49 -21.21 20.38
N ALA A 217 -10.55 -21.31 19.58
CA ALA A 217 -11.55 -22.34 19.68
C ALA A 217 -12.21 -22.66 18.34
N PRO A 218 -12.63 -23.93 18.10
CA PRO A 218 -13.42 -24.31 16.91
C PRO A 218 -14.73 -23.52 16.80
N ILE A 219 -15.23 -23.36 15.58
CA ILE A 219 -16.45 -22.60 15.27
C ILE A 219 -17.67 -23.05 16.08
N THR A 220 -17.81 -24.36 16.33
CA THR A 220 -18.92 -24.93 17.11
C THR A 220 -18.92 -24.44 18.56
N VAL A 221 -17.74 -24.29 19.15
CA VAL A 221 -17.57 -23.79 20.54
C VAL A 221 -17.79 -22.28 20.61
N GLN A 222 -17.49 -21.57 19.51
CA GLN A 222 -17.69 -20.12 19.45
C GLN A 222 -19.15 -19.74 19.65
N GLU A 223 -20.09 -20.43 19.00
CA GLU A 223 -21.52 -20.19 19.14
C GLU A 223 -22.01 -20.57 20.54
N GLU A 224 -21.57 -21.71 21.09
CA GLU A 224 -21.95 -22.12 22.44
C GLU A 224 -21.43 -21.14 23.52
N LEU A 225 -20.19 -20.67 23.38
CA LEU A 225 -19.64 -19.65 24.27
C LEU A 225 -20.37 -18.31 24.11
N ARG A 226 -20.75 -17.94 22.89
CA ARG A 226 -21.51 -16.73 22.63
C ARG A 226 -22.87 -16.79 23.35
N GLU A 227 -23.67 -17.84 23.12
CA GLU A 227 -24.96 -18.00 23.78
C GLU A 227 -24.85 -18.02 25.31
N ARG A 228 -23.82 -18.68 25.86
CA ARG A 228 -23.61 -18.76 27.30
C ARG A 228 -23.19 -17.42 27.94
N LEU A 229 -22.41 -16.62 27.25
CA LEU A 229 -21.81 -15.40 27.79
C LEU A 229 -22.55 -14.12 27.39
N GLU A 230 -23.41 -14.16 26.35
CA GLU A 230 -24.12 -12.97 25.85
C GLU A 230 -25.08 -12.40 26.92
N ASP A 231 -25.67 -13.27 27.75
CA ASP A 231 -26.56 -12.90 28.86
C ASP A 231 -25.79 -12.62 30.18
N ALA A 232 -24.48 -12.79 30.21
CA ALA A 232 -23.70 -12.56 31.42
C ALA A 232 -23.52 -11.05 31.67
N ALA A 233 -24.04 -10.55 32.78
CA ALA A 233 -24.06 -9.14 33.15
C ALA A 233 -22.68 -8.44 33.16
N ALA A 234 -21.60 -9.20 33.17
CA ALA A 234 -20.23 -8.67 33.18
C ALA A 234 -19.61 -8.55 31.78
N VAL A 235 -20.24 -9.11 30.74
CA VAL A 235 -19.71 -9.13 29.37
C VAL A 235 -20.31 -7.97 28.58
N SER A 236 -19.46 -7.09 28.07
CA SER A 236 -19.85 -5.96 27.22
C SER A 236 -19.98 -6.34 25.74
N GLY A 237 -19.32 -7.40 25.32
CA GLY A 237 -19.40 -7.86 23.93
C GLY A 237 -18.55 -9.08 23.65
N ILE A 238 -18.99 -9.84 22.66
CA ILE A 238 -18.27 -10.99 22.13
C ILE A 238 -18.12 -10.78 20.64
N GLN A 239 -16.89 -10.83 20.18
CA GLN A 239 -16.55 -10.66 18.76
C GLN A 239 -15.82 -11.89 18.25
N SER A 240 -16.37 -12.54 17.24
CA SER A 240 -15.67 -13.59 16.54
C SER A 240 -14.69 -12.99 15.51
N ARG A 241 -13.66 -13.75 15.17
CA ARG A 241 -12.76 -13.39 14.07
C ARG A 241 -13.51 -13.20 12.76
N GLN A 242 -14.56 -14.02 12.54
CA GLN A 242 -15.36 -13.98 11.33
C GLN A 242 -16.20 -12.70 11.26
N ASP A 243 -16.79 -12.27 12.37
CA ASP A 243 -17.54 -11.00 12.46
C ASP A 243 -16.63 -9.80 12.15
N ARG A 244 -15.46 -9.77 12.77
CA ARG A 244 -14.48 -8.72 12.52
C ARG A 244 -14.00 -8.68 11.07
N LEU A 245 -13.66 -9.84 10.49
CA LEU A 245 -13.29 -9.93 9.08
C LEU A 245 -14.41 -9.50 8.14
N SER A 246 -15.66 -9.87 8.43
CA SER A 246 -16.82 -9.47 7.62
C SER A 246 -17.07 -7.96 7.71
N GLN A 247 -16.94 -7.38 8.89
CA GLN A 247 -17.08 -5.95 9.12
C GLN A 247 -15.97 -5.16 8.40
N TYR A 248 -14.71 -5.62 8.51
CA TYR A 248 -13.60 -5.04 7.75
C TYR A 248 -13.79 -5.18 6.24
N ARG A 249 -14.21 -6.35 5.76
CA ARG A 249 -14.49 -6.56 4.32
C ARG A 249 -15.61 -5.65 3.82
N SER A 250 -16.66 -5.48 4.60
CA SER A 250 -17.76 -4.56 4.26
C SER A 250 -17.30 -3.10 4.18
N MET A 251 -16.53 -2.66 5.17
CA MET A 251 -15.95 -1.32 5.20
C MET A 251 -14.93 -1.12 4.06
N MET A 252 -14.06 -2.10 3.83
CA MET A 252 -13.08 -2.08 2.74
C MET A 252 -13.70 -2.26 1.37
N GLY A 253 -14.84 -2.93 1.25
CA GLY A 253 -15.56 -3.08 -0.02
C GLY A 253 -15.94 -1.73 -0.63
N SER A 254 -16.43 -0.80 0.17
CA SER A 254 -16.72 0.57 -0.26
C SER A 254 -15.45 1.32 -0.65
N MET A 255 -14.40 1.18 0.15
CA MET A 255 -13.10 1.80 -0.10
C MET A 255 -12.44 1.23 -1.37
N SER A 256 -12.49 -0.08 -1.56
CA SER A 256 -11.99 -0.78 -2.75
C SER A 256 -12.73 -0.31 -4.02
N ALA A 257 -14.04 -0.10 -3.96
CA ALA A 257 -14.81 0.43 -5.09
C ALA A 257 -14.36 1.85 -5.46
N ILE A 258 -14.11 2.71 -4.47
CA ILE A 258 -13.57 4.06 -4.68
C ILE A 258 -12.17 3.98 -5.30
N MET A 259 -11.28 3.15 -4.75
CA MET A 259 -9.91 2.98 -5.26
C MET A 259 -9.91 2.39 -6.68
N ALA A 260 -10.80 1.43 -6.98
CA ALA A 260 -10.94 0.88 -8.33
C ALA A 260 -11.41 1.95 -9.32
N SER A 261 -12.37 2.80 -8.94
CA SER A 261 -12.82 3.90 -9.80
C SER A 261 -11.72 4.94 -10.05
N MET A 262 -10.92 5.28 -9.02
CA MET A 262 -9.76 6.17 -9.16
C MET A 262 -8.68 5.55 -10.05
N SER A 263 -8.41 4.25 -9.89
CA SER A 263 -7.48 3.51 -10.75
C SER A 263 -7.96 3.50 -12.21
N MET A 264 -9.25 3.33 -12.44
CA MET A 264 -9.85 3.43 -13.78
C MET A 264 -9.65 4.82 -14.39
N LEU A 265 -9.83 5.89 -13.62
CA LEU A 265 -9.53 7.26 -14.06
C LEU A 265 -8.04 7.42 -14.43
N GLY A 266 -7.13 6.85 -13.61
CA GLY A 266 -5.70 6.84 -13.90
C GLY A 266 -5.38 6.16 -15.23
N VAL A 267 -6.02 5.02 -15.51
CA VAL A 267 -5.88 4.31 -16.81
C VAL A 267 -6.41 5.15 -17.98
N ILE A 268 -7.55 5.81 -17.81
CA ILE A 268 -8.13 6.70 -18.83
C ILE A 268 -7.18 7.87 -19.13
N ILE A 269 -6.62 8.50 -18.09
CA ILE A 269 -5.64 9.59 -18.24
C ILE A 269 -4.39 9.08 -18.97
N SER A 270 -3.87 7.92 -18.55
CA SER A 270 -2.72 7.28 -19.19
C SER A 270 -2.97 7.03 -20.67
N PHE A 271 -4.12 6.45 -20.99
CA PHE A 271 -4.51 6.23 -22.39
C PHE A 271 -4.62 7.55 -23.17
N ALA A 272 -5.25 8.58 -22.61
CA ALA A 272 -5.42 9.87 -23.26
C ALA A 272 -4.05 10.52 -23.58
N VAL A 273 -3.11 10.50 -22.64
CA VAL A 273 -1.76 11.05 -22.82
C VAL A 273 -1.00 10.29 -23.92
N ILE A 274 -1.05 8.95 -23.89
CA ILE A 274 -0.41 8.11 -24.91
C ILE A 274 -1.05 8.34 -26.28
N TYR A 275 -2.37 8.43 -26.34
CA TYR A 275 -3.10 8.68 -27.59
C TYR A 275 -2.78 10.06 -28.17
N ILE A 276 -2.74 11.11 -27.35
CA ILE A 276 -2.36 12.46 -27.80
C ILE A 276 -0.92 12.48 -28.29
N SER A 277 0.00 11.83 -27.57
CA SER A 277 1.39 11.69 -28.02
C SER A 277 1.51 10.97 -29.36
N SER A 278 0.73 9.89 -29.55
CA SER A 278 0.65 9.17 -30.80
C SER A 278 0.11 10.03 -31.93
N LEU A 279 -0.90 10.84 -31.64
CA LEU A 279 -1.53 11.75 -32.61
C LEU A 279 -0.56 12.82 -33.10
N ILE A 280 0.18 13.44 -32.19
CA ILE A 280 1.21 14.44 -32.53
C ILE A 280 2.29 13.80 -33.39
N SER A 281 2.78 12.61 -33.02
CA SER A 281 3.77 11.87 -33.76
C SER A 281 3.28 11.53 -35.18
N PHE A 282 2.00 11.17 -35.28
CA PHE A 282 1.37 10.86 -36.58
C PHE A 282 1.29 12.09 -37.47
N GLU A 283 0.80 13.23 -37.00
CA GLU A 283 0.68 14.45 -37.83
C GLU A 283 2.05 14.94 -38.32
N GLU A 284 3.10 14.79 -37.52
CA GLU A 284 4.44 15.16 -37.95
C GLU A 284 5.04 14.21 -39.01
N LEU A 285 4.80 12.90 -38.84
CA LEU A 285 5.29 11.89 -39.79
C LEU A 285 4.39 11.70 -41.00
N LYS A 286 3.21 12.30 -41.02
CA LYS A 286 2.18 12.12 -42.05
C LYS A 286 2.72 12.29 -43.47
N ARG A 287 3.57 13.30 -43.72
CA ARG A 287 4.19 13.54 -45.01
C ARG A 287 5.21 12.47 -45.37
N GLU A 288 6.08 12.10 -44.43
CA GLU A 288 7.08 11.05 -44.67
C GLU A 288 6.39 9.71 -44.95
N LEU A 289 5.33 9.39 -44.16
CA LEU A 289 4.53 8.19 -44.36
C LEU A 289 3.78 8.18 -45.69
N SER A 290 3.25 9.31 -46.15
CA SER A 290 2.59 9.42 -47.45
C SER A 290 3.56 9.17 -48.62
N THR A 291 4.79 9.68 -48.49
CA THR A 291 5.86 9.40 -49.47
C THR A 291 6.22 7.91 -49.49
N LEU A 292 6.33 7.27 -48.33
CA LEU A 292 6.60 5.84 -48.22
C LEU A 292 5.46 4.98 -48.79
N MET A 293 4.21 5.39 -48.57
CA MET A 293 3.04 4.71 -49.17
C MET A 293 3.02 4.83 -50.70
N MET A 294 3.45 5.96 -51.29
CA MET A 294 3.59 6.10 -52.72
C MET A 294 4.73 5.26 -53.31
N LEU A 295 5.77 4.99 -52.51
CA LEU A 295 6.86 4.05 -52.87
C LEU A 295 6.44 2.58 -52.74
N GLY A 296 5.16 2.30 -52.37
CA GLY A 296 4.60 0.95 -52.33
C GLY A 296 4.52 0.30 -50.95
N LEU A 297 4.88 1.01 -49.87
CA LEU A 297 4.72 0.45 -48.50
C LEU A 297 3.24 0.34 -48.13
N LYS A 298 2.88 -0.75 -47.50
CA LYS A 298 1.52 -0.98 -46.97
C LYS A 298 1.26 -0.15 -45.72
N SER A 299 0.01 0.25 -45.52
CA SER A 299 -0.41 1.00 -44.33
C SER A 299 0.00 0.32 -42.99
N LYS A 300 0.12 -1.01 -42.94
CA LYS A 300 0.61 -1.74 -41.78
C LYS A 300 2.10 -1.47 -41.52
N GLU A 301 2.93 -1.48 -42.54
CA GLU A 301 4.38 -1.23 -42.44
C GLU A 301 4.66 0.21 -41.97
N CYS A 302 3.87 1.16 -42.48
CA CYS A 302 3.91 2.55 -42.01
C CYS A 302 3.48 2.69 -40.55
N LEU A 303 2.48 1.91 -40.09
CA LEU A 303 2.07 1.88 -38.70
C LEU A 303 3.16 1.33 -37.80
N ASP A 304 3.91 0.30 -38.24
CA ASP A 304 4.97 -0.32 -37.47
C ASP A 304 6.06 0.69 -37.09
N VAL A 305 6.35 1.67 -37.94
CA VAL A 305 7.29 2.77 -37.59
C VAL A 305 6.75 3.62 -36.43
N ILE A 306 5.48 4.03 -36.48
CA ILE A 306 4.86 4.84 -35.43
C ILE A 306 4.74 4.03 -34.13
N SER A 307 4.23 2.81 -34.25
CA SER A 307 4.01 1.92 -33.12
C SER A 307 5.32 1.61 -32.37
N THR A 308 6.39 1.30 -33.10
CA THR A 308 7.71 1.06 -32.51
C THR A 308 8.22 2.30 -31.79
N GLY A 309 8.01 3.49 -32.31
CA GLY A 309 8.32 4.74 -31.62
C GLY A 309 7.55 4.91 -30.31
N GLN A 310 6.26 4.55 -30.29
CA GLN A 310 5.44 4.60 -29.07
C GLN A 310 5.90 3.58 -28.02
N TRP A 311 6.24 2.37 -28.42
CA TRP A 311 6.78 1.36 -27.49
C TRP A 311 8.11 1.79 -26.88
N LEU A 312 8.99 2.42 -27.66
CA LEU A 312 10.26 2.97 -27.16
C LEU A 312 10.04 4.13 -26.17
N LEU A 313 9.11 5.04 -26.49
CA LEU A 313 8.71 6.12 -25.58
C LEU A 313 8.13 5.57 -24.28
N ALA A 314 7.25 4.57 -24.37
CA ALA A 314 6.64 3.93 -23.20
C ALA A 314 7.68 3.21 -22.35
N ALA A 315 8.62 2.47 -22.95
CA ALA A 315 9.70 1.83 -22.21
C ALA A 315 10.57 2.84 -21.45
N GLY A 316 10.98 3.93 -22.12
CA GLY A 316 11.73 5.02 -21.50
C GLY A 316 10.92 5.71 -20.37
N ALA A 317 9.63 5.90 -20.59
CA ALA A 317 8.72 6.51 -19.61
C ALA A 317 8.52 5.62 -18.37
N VAL A 318 8.39 4.30 -18.53
CA VAL A 318 8.30 3.35 -17.41
C VAL A 318 9.56 3.37 -16.57
N LEU A 319 10.75 3.40 -17.18
CA LEU A 319 12.02 3.46 -16.46
C LEU A 319 12.13 4.72 -15.56
N ILE A 320 11.58 5.84 -16.01
CA ILE A 320 11.54 7.09 -15.23
C ILE A 320 10.35 7.06 -14.27
N GLY A 321 9.23 6.49 -14.67
CA GLY A 321 7.99 6.43 -13.91
C GLY A 321 8.10 5.56 -12.65
N ILE A 322 8.90 4.49 -12.67
CA ILE A 322 9.13 3.65 -11.48
C ILE A 322 9.69 4.47 -10.30
N PRO A 323 10.85 5.16 -10.40
CA PRO A 323 11.33 5.97 -9.29
C PRO A 323 10.38 7.13 -8.93
N MET A 324 9.68 7.70 -9.92
CA MET A 324 8.66 8.73 -9.65
C MET A 324 7.50 8.17 -8.82
N SER A 325 7.01 6.96 -9.12
CA SER A 325 5.94 6.33 -8.35
C SER A 325 6.39 5.98 -6.92
N MET A 326 7.64 5.55 -6.74
CA MET A 326 8.21 5.34 -5.40
C MET A 326 8.24 6.64 -4.59
N GLY A 327 8.71 7.74 -5.20
CA GLY A 327 8.68 9.06 -4.55
C GLY A 327 7.27 9.54 -4.22
N ALA A 328 6.30 9.35 -5.13
CA ALA A 328 4.91 9.69 -4.88
C ALA A 328 4.30 8.87 -3.74
N SER A 329 4.59 7.56 -3.68
CA SER A 329 4.15 6.68 -2.59
C SER A 329 4.72 7.11 -1.24
N GLN A 330 6.01 7.50 -1.19
CA GLN A 330 6.61 8.03 0.04
C GLN A 330 5.96 9.33 0.49
N LEU A 331 5.68 10.26 -0.43
CA LEU A 331 4.99 11.51 -0.10
C LEU A 331 3.58 11.25 0.45
N ILE A 332 2.84 10.32 -0.14
CA ILE A 332 1.51 9.94 0.34
C ILE A 332 1.63 9.30 1.73
N SER A 333 2.56 8.37 1.93
CA SER A 333 2.81 7.72 3.22
C SER A 333 3.04 8.75 4.33
N VAL A 334 3.94 9.69 4.12
CA VAL A 334 4.25 10.75 5.10
C VAL A 334 3.06 11.69 5.32
N SER A 335 2.35 12.06 4.24
CA SER A 335 1.24 13.01 4.32
C SER A 335 -0.03 12.42 4.95
N MET A 336 -0.23 11.12 4.82
CA MET A 336 -1.40 10.41 5.34
C MET A 336 -1.12 9.67 6.65
N ALA A 337 0.13 9.67 7.15
CA ALA A 337 0.44 9.11 8.45
C ALA A 337 -0.35 9.85 9.54
N SER A 338 -1.04 9.09 10.39
CA SER A 338 -1.78 9.59 11.55
C SER A 338 -1.50 8.69 12.76
N ASP A 339 -1.89 9.15 13.94
CA ASP A 339 -1.73 8.35 15.16
C ASP A 339 -2.48 7.01 15.11
N MET A 340 -3.50 6.90 14.25
CA MET A 340 -4.32 5.69 14.13
C MET A 340 -3.88 4.72 13.02
N TYR A 341 -3.15 5.19 12.01
CA TYR A 341 -2.66 4.32 10.94
C TYR A 341 -1.39 4.87 10.27
N THR A 342 -0.52 3.98 9.92
CA THR A 342 0.71 4.26 9.17
C THR A 342 0.66 3.50 7.86
N ILE A 343 0.72 4.24 6.74
CA ILE A 343 0.76 3.62 5.41
C ILE A 343 2.23 3.36 5.10
N PRO A 344 2.65 2.12 4.85
CA PRO A 344 4.02 1.84 4.46
C PRO A 344 4.34 2.47 3.09
N SER A 345 5.53 3.05 2.96
CA SER A 345 6.01 3.72 1.73
C SER A 345 6.45 2.75 0.63
N PHE A 346 6.05 1.51 0.72
CA PHE A 346 6.49 0.44 -0.16
C PHE A 346 5.52 0.28 -1.34
N ILE A 347 6.06 0.07 -2.54
CA ILE A 347 5.27 -0.28 -3.73
C ILE A 347 5.45 -1.77 -3.99
N ASP A 348 4.34 -2.51 -4.03
CA ASP A 348 4.35 -3.92 -4.37
C ASP A 348 4.84 -4.12 -5.82
N GLY A 349 5.77 -5.05 -6.02
CA GLY A 349 6.25 -5.43 -7.34
C GLY A 349 5.13 -5.90 -8.27
N LYS A 350 4.06 -6.51 -7.73
CA LYS A 350 2.86 -6.88 -8.49
C LYS A 350 2.13 -5.65 -9.03
N ALA A 351 2.00 -4.60 -8.22
CA ALA A 351 1.37 -3.35 -8.64
C ALA A 351 2.16 -2.66 -9.76
N LEU A 352 3.50 -2.66 -9.69
CA LEU A 352 4.34 -2.15 -10.77
C LEU A 352 4.14 -2.94 -12.07
N LEU A 353 4.11 -4.27 -12.01
CA LEU A 353 3.85 -5.12 -13.16
C LEU A 353 2.45 -4.90 -13.76
N GLN A 354 1.43 -4.74 -12.92
CA GLN A 354 0.08 -4.39 -13.36
C GLN A 354 0.05 -3.03 -14.07
N ALA A 355 0.72 -2.02 -13.53
CA ALA A 355 0.82 -0.71 -14.15
C ALA A 355 1.57 -0.77 -15.50
N ILE A 356 2.62 -1.57 -15.62
CA ILE A 356 3.31 -1.83 -16.89
C ILE A 356 2.33 -2.47 -17.89
N GLY A 357 1.58 -3.49 -17.48
CA GLY A 357 0.57 -4.16 -18.29
C GLY A 357 -0.50 -3.20 -18.79
N LEU A 358 -1.05 -2.34 -17.91
CA LEU A 358 -2.05 -1.33 -18.25
C LEU A 358 -1.49 -0.29 -19.24
N THR A 359 -0.24 0.13 -19.06
CA THR A 359 0.45 1.04 -19.99
C THR A 359 0.65 0.37 -21.36
N ALA A 360 1.07 -0.90 -21.37
CA ALA A 360 1.22 -1.67 -22.62
C ALA A 360 -0.11 -1.82 -23.38
N VAL A 361 -1.20 -2.11 -22.67
CA VAL A 361 -2.56 -2.16 -23.25
C VAL A 361 -2.94 -0.80 -23.83
N SER A 362 -2.65 0.30 -23.14
CA SER A 362 -2.93 1.66 -23.60
C SER A 362 -2.16 2.00 -24.88
N VAL A 363 -0.87 1.60 -24.96
CA VAL A 363 -0.05 1.75 -26.18
C VAL A 363 -0.62 0.92 -27.33
N GLY A 364 -0.97 -0.34 -27.09
CA GLY A 364 -1.55 -1.23 -28.10
C GLY A 364 -2.87 -0.70 -28.64
N PHE A 365 -3.75 -0.22 -27.76
CA PHE A 365 -5.04 0.34 -28.17
C PHE A 365 -4.87 1.67 -28.94
N SER A 366 -3.95 2.54 -28.50
CA SER A 366 -3.60 3.77 -29.22
C SER A 366 -3.07 3.46 -30.62
N SER A 367 -2.18 2.47 -30.76
CA SER A 367 -1.66 2.02 -32.03
C SER A 367 -2.77 1.50 -32.96
N MET A 368 -3.74 0.75 -32.41
CA MET A 368 -4.88 0.27 -33.19
C MET A 368 -5.78 1.42 -33.70
N MET A 369 -5.98 2.45 -32.88
CA MET A 369 -6.73 3.64 -33.32
C MET A 369 -5.99 4.41 -34.41
N MET A 370 -4.64 4.50 -34.32
CA MET A 370 -3.82 5.11 -35.35
C MET A 370 -3.91 4.37 -36.70
N LEU A 371 -3.96 3.04 -36.66
CA LEU A 371 -4.15 2.25 -37.90
C LEU A 371 -5.46 2.63 -38.61
N ARG A 372 -6.54 2.84 -37.89
CA ARG A 372 -7.82 3.26 -38.44
C ARG A 372 -7.73 4.64 -39.11
N LYS A 373 -6.97 5.57 -38.51
CA LYS A 373 -6.73 6.90 -39.08
C LYS A 373 -5.84 6.82 -40.34
N LEU A 374 -4.77 6.02 -40.30
CA LEU A 374 -3.84 5.86 -41.43
C LEU A 374 -4.53 5.29 -42.65
N LYS A 375 -5.45 4.33 -42.46
CA LYS A 375 -6.25 3.76 -43.59
C LYS A 375 -7.19 4.75 -44.28
N LYS A 376 -7.53 5.87 -43.62
CA LYS A 376 -8.40 6.92 -44.15
C LYS A 376 -7.63 8.00 -44.93
N ILE A 377 -6.31 7.95 -44.90
CA ILE A 377 -5.49 8.91 -45.65
C ILE A 377 -5.45 8.49 -47.12
N VAL A 378 -5.81 9.42 -48.00
CA VAL A 378 -5.59 9.32 -49.46
C VAL A 378 -4.26 10.01 -49.73
N PRO A 379 -3.19 9.28 -50.12
CA PRO A 379 -1.86 9.87 -50.33
C PRO A 379 -1.82 11.02 -51.34
N ALA A 380 -2.70 10.97 -52.33
CA ALA A 380 -2.78 11.98 -53.42
C ALA A 380 -3.28 13.35 -52.91
N ASP A 381 -4.17 13.40 -51.90
CA ASP A 381 -4.75 14.66 -51.43
C ASP A 381 -3.75 15.51 -50.64
N LEU A 382 -2.79 14.86 -49.97
CA LEU A 382 -1.76 15.55 -49.15
C LEU A 382 -0.69 16.29 -50.00
N LEU A 383 -0.56 15.94 -51.24
CA LEU A 383 0.34 16.63 -52.18
C LEU A 383 -0.35 17.77 -52.90
N ARG A 384 -1.69 17.73 -52.96
CA ARG A 384 -2.52 18.77 -53.60
C ARG A 384 -2.72 20.01 -52.73
N GLU A 385 -2.57 19.93 -51.42
CA GLU A 385 -2.62 21.08 -50.51
C GLU A 385 -1.42 22.05 -50.64
N ARG A 386 -0.60 21.89 -51.66
CA ARG A 386 0.59 22.72 -51.91
C ARG A 386 0.49 23.65 -53.11
N GLU A 387 -0.65 23.71 -53.79
CA GLU A 387 -1.01 24.72 -54.76
C GLU A 387 -2.13 25.62 -54.18
#